data_74d92d2642589fe158d8776272ce90be
#
_entry.id   74d92d2642589fe158d8776272ce90be
#
_cell.length_a   1.000
_cell.length_b   1.000
_cell.length_c   1.000
_cell.angle_alpha   90.00
_cell.angle_beta   90.00
_cell.angle_gamma   90.00
#
_symmetry.space_group_name_H-M   'P 1'
#
loop_
_entity.id
_entity.type
_entity.pdbx_description
1 polymer ?
#
loop_
_entity_poly.entity_id
_entity_poly.type
_entity_poly.pdbx_seq_one_letter_code
_entity_poly.pdbx_strand_id
1 'polypeptide(L)'
;MLKRHPTARSIGYTQYIALVIQKIVPKSSQTQSQPMTKLARLFHNADDVVDAWRDALKHRDVQGALDIWLDDDSITCVLPEGHRLSGHAEIRQGLERLLSKQPLFLEPIACISHTILGAAIYDTTEAVHLRADQIESEFFLNITLVLLQDSQGWRIAHLHASRSTEDTFDAPSTPHGLH
;
A
#
# COMPACT_ATOMS: atom_id res chain seq x y z
N MET A 1 -16.21 -11.51 45.51
CA MET A 1 -16.45 -10.21 44.85
C MET A 1 -15.57 -10.15 43.58
N LEU A 2 -16.09 -10.67 42.43
CA LEU A 2 -15.34 -10.77 41.18
C LEU A 2 -15.50 -9.45 40.40
N LYS A 3 -14.40 -8.74 40.16
CA LYS A 3 -14.36 -7.59 39.24
C LYS A 3 -14.41 -8.08 37.81
N ARG A 4 -15.49 -7.75 37.09
CA ARG A 4 -15.62 -7.99 35.65
C ARG A 4 -14.76 -6.96 34.90
N HIS A 5 -13.82 -7.41 34.07
CA HIS A 5 -13.11 -6.56 33.11
C HIS A 5 -14.09 -6.16 31.98
N PRO A 6 -14.05 -4.90 31.51
CA PRO A 6 -14.85 -4.50 30.36
C PRO A 6 -14.29 -5.14 29.09
N THR A 7 -15.15 -5.84 28.36
CA THR A 7 -14.89 -6.38 27.03
C THR A 7 -14.61 -5.23 26.06
N ALA A 8 -13.42 -5.21 25.47
CA ALA A 8 -13.08 -4.31 24.37
C ALA A 8 -14.06 -4.59 23.22
N ARG A 9 -14.90 -3.60 22.87
CA ARG A 9 -15.75 -3.66 21.69
C ARG A 9 -14.84 -3.63 20.46
N SER A 10 -14.87 -4.68 19.65
CA SER A 10 -14.28 -4.72 18.31
C SER A 10 -14.91 -3.58 17.49
N ILE A 11 -14.14 -2.56 17.21
CA ILE A 11 -14.52 -1.51 16.27
C ILE A 11 -14.43 -2.17 14.89
N GLY A 12 -15.54 -2.23 14.15
CA GLY A 12 -15.58 -2.85 12.82
C GLY A 12 -14.58 -2.15 11.88
N TYR A 13 -13.98 -2.93 10.98
CA TYR A 13 -12.98 -2.49 9.99
C TYR A 13 -13.38 -1.16 9.29
N THR A 14 -14.66 -1.01 8.93
CA THR A 14 -15.22 0.21 8.31
C THR A 14 -15.11 1.45 9.21
N GLN A 15 -15.29 1.29 10.54
CA GLN A 15 -15.17 2.42 11.48
C GLN A 15 -13.70 2.81 11.71
N TYR A 16 -12.77 1.84 11.66
CA TYR A 16 -11.34 2.09 11.76
C TYR A 16 -10.84 2.90 10.56
N ILE A 17 -11.25 2.53 9.34
CA ILE A 17 -10.94 3.25 8.11
C ILE A 17 -11.50 4.68 8.14
N ALA A 18 -12.74 4.88 8.57
CA ALA A 18 -13.34 6.22 8.71
C ALA A 18 -12.58 7.12 9.70
N LEU A 19 -12.07 6.52 10.79
CA LEU A 19 -11.29 7.26 11.80
C LEU A 19 -9.90 7.65 11.28
N VAL A 20 -9.29 6.81 10.46
CA VAL A 20 -8.01 7.09 9.80
C VAL A 20 -8.17 8.22 8.80
N ILE A 21 -9.23 8.20 7.98
CA ILE A 21 -9.51 9.26 7.00
C ILE A 21 -9.76 10.62 7.69
N GLN A 22 -10.48 10.66 8.81
CA GLN A 22 -10.73 11.93 9.55
C GLN A 22 -9.47 12.54 10.16
N LYS A 23 -8.45 11.74 10.47
CA LYS A 23 -7.17 12.24 11.03
C LYS A 23 -6.19 12.71 9.96
N ILE A 24 -6.38 12.28 8.71
CA ILE A 24 -5.44 12.55 7.60
C ILE A 24 -5.88 13.77 6.77
N VAL A 25 -7.12 14.26 6.91
CA VAL A 25 -7.56 15.48 6.19
C VAL A 25 -6.83 16.70 6.76
N PRO A 26 -5.90 17.35 6.04
CA PRO A 26 -5.15 18.48 6.55
C PRO A 26 -6.06 19.69 6.70
N LYS A 27 -5.95 20.36 7.84
CA LYS A 27 -6.45 21.74 7.99
C LYS A 27 -5.61 22.62 7.08
N SER A 28 -6.25 23.27 6.13
CA SER A 28 -5.66 24.26 5.23
C SER A 28 -4.73 25.23 5.98
N SER A 29 -3.44 25.22 5.66
CA SER A 29 -2.48 26.20 6.15
C SER A 29 -1.46 26.62 5.11
N GLN A 30 -1.49 27.89 4.85
CA GLN A 30 -0.44 28.83 4.47
C GLN A 30 0.57 28.43 3.38
N THR A 31 0.46 29.18 2.29
CA THR A 31 1.39 29.32 1.17
C THR A 31 2.78 29.74 1.66
N GLN A 32 3.74 28.82 1.58
CA GLN A 32 5.17 29.14 1.53
C GLN A 32 5.69 28.84 0.13
N SER A 33 6.35 29.83 -0.46
CA SER A 33 7.01 29.75 -1.77
C SER A 33 8.07 28.66 -1.77
N GLN A 34 7.85 27.60 -2.54
CA GLN A 34 8.78 26.49 -2.69
C GLN A 34 9.72 26.69 -3.89
N PRO A 35 10.99 26.21 -3.82
CA PRO A 35 11.90 26.22 -4.94
C PRO A 35 11.39 25.29 -6.05
N MET A 36 11.73 25.62 -7.31
CA MET A 36 11.28 24.94 -8.53
C MET A 36 11.37 23.42 -8.40
N THR A 37 10.23 22.80 -8.23
CA THR A 37 10.07 21.35 -8.03
C THR A 37 10.16 20.65 -9.39
N LYS A 38 10.99 19.60 -9.47
CA LYS A 38 10.93 18.53 -10.43
C LYS A 38 9.44 18.22 -10.71
N LEU A 39 9.02 18.24 -11.98
CA LEU A 39 7.62 17.99 -12.35
C LEU A 39 7.15 16.69 -11.67
N ALA A 40 6.36 16.83 -10.64
CA ALA A 40 5.80 15.67 -9.95
C ALA A 40 4.88 14.94 -10.94
N ARG A 41 5.06 13.63 -11.08
CA ARG A 41 4.20 12.81 -11.93
C ARG A 41 2.76 12.95 -11.46
N LEU A 42 1.86 13.42 -12.33
CA LEU A 42 0.46 13.59 -12.02
C LEU A 42 -0.28 12.26 -12.28
N PHE A 43 -0.92 11.73 -11.27
CA PHE A 43 -1.75 10.52 -11.39
C PHE A 43 -3.23 10.91 -11.38
N HIS A 44 -3.89 10.73 -12.52
CA HIS A 44 -5.31 11.05 -12.67
C HIS A 44 -6.21 9.92 -12.12
N ASN A 45 -5.73 8.69 -12.11
CA ASN A 45 -6.44 7.51 -11.61
C ASN A 45 -5.68 6.88 -10.46
N ALA A 46 -6.41 6.30 -9.51
CA ALA A 46 -5.83 5.58 -8.40
C ALA A 46 -5.09 4.30 -8.84
N ASP A 47 -5.57 3.62 -9.87
CA ASP A 47 -4.92 2.43 -10.45
C ASP A 47 -3.51 2.73 -10.96
N ASP A 48 -3.31 3.90 -11.60
CA ASP A 48 -2.00 4.33 -12.10
C ASP A 48 -0.95 4.45 -10.97
N VAL A 49 -1.40 4.78 -9.75
CA VAL A 49 -0.52 4.85 -8.56
C VAL A 49 -0.09 3.45 -8.12
N VAL A 50 -1.02 2.50 -8.11
CA VAL A 50 -0.75 1.11 -7.75
C VAL A 50 0.22 0.47 -8.74
N ASP A 51 0.03 0.72 -10.03
CA ASP A 51 0.92 0.22 -11.06
C ASP A 51 2.30 0.88 -10.99
N ALA A 52 2.37 2.19 -10.74
CA ALA A 52 3.63 2.90 -10.54
C ALA A 52 4.39 2.39 -9.30
N TRP A 53 3.69 2.00 -8.24
CA TRP A 53 4.28 1.36 -7.07
C TRP A 53 4.95 0.04 -7.44
N ARG A 54 4.24 -0.86 -8.12
CA ARG A 54 4.78 -2.15 -8.60
C ARG A 54 6.00 -1.94 -9.50
N ASP A 55 5.91 -0.98 -10.42
CA ASP A 55 6.99 -0.66 -11.37
C ASP A 55 8.24 -0.13 -10.65
N ALA A 56 8.07 0.73 -9.66
CA ALA A 56 9.18 1.24 -8.86
C ALA A 56 9.91 0.14 -8.08
N LEU A 57 9.18 -0.82 -7.49
CA LEU A 57 9.76 -1.97 -6.80
C LEU A 57 10.53 -2.89 -7.76
N LYS A 58 9.97 -3.15 -8.94
CA LYS A 58 10.57 -3.93 -10.00
C LYS A 58 11.89 -3.33 -10.50
N HIS A 59 11.98 -2.01 -10.60
CA HIS A 59 13.18 -1.31 -11.07
C HIS A 59 14.12 -0.86 -9.94
N ARG A 60 13.80 -1.18 -8.68
CA ARG A 60 14.53 -0.71 -7.49
C ARG A 60 14.63 0.82 -7.44
N ASP A 61 13.62 1.49 -7.96
CA ASP A 61 13.56 2.95 -8.01
C ASP A 61 12.96 3.50 -6.71
N VAL A 62 13.82 3.67 -5.70
CA VAL A 62 13.43 4.21 -4.40
C VAL A 62 12.85 5.61 -4.54
N GLN A 63 13.44 6.46 -5.42
CA GLN A 63 12.94 7.81 -5.60
C GLN A 63 11.56 7.82 -6.29
N GLY A 64 11.40 7.03 -7.35
CA GLY A 64 10.11 6.85 -8.01
C GLY A 64 9.06 6.30 -7.07
N ALA A 65 9.43 5.34 -6.20
CA ALA A 65 8.54 4.83 -5.17
C ALA A 65 8.11 5.91 -4.17
N LEU A 66 9.00 6.85 -3.80
CA LEU A 66 8.68 7.94 -2.88
C LEU A 66 7.85 9.05 -3.52
N ASP A 67 8.06 9.33 -4.79
CA ASP A 67 7.37 10.40 -5.52
C ASP A 67 5.86 10.13 -5.66
N ILE A 68 5.41 8.89 -5.39
CA ILE A 68 4.00 8.50 -5.42
C ILE A 68 3.29 8.58 -4.06
N TRP A 69 4.00 8.94 -2.99
CA TRP A 69 3.43 9.18 -1.68
C TRP A 69 2.89 10.60 -1.55
N LEU A 70 1.88 10.76 -0.70
CA LEU A 70 1.34 12.07 -0.34
C LEU A 70 2.44 12.92 0.31
N ASP A 71 2.55 14.19 -0.06
CA ASP A 71 3.51 15.14 0.54
C ASP A 71 2.99 15.63 1.90
N ASP A 72 2.99 14.71 2.86
CA ASP A 72 2.50 14.93 4.22
C ASP A 72 3.27 14.05 5.21
N ASP A 73 3.60 14.58 6.39
CA ASP A 73 4.33 13.85 7.44
C ASP A 73 3.49 12.75 8.12
N SER A 74 2.17 12.75 7.93
CA SER A 74 1.27 11.73 8.49
C SER A 74 1.25 10.42 7.72
N ILE A 75 1.93 10.33 6.58
CA ILE A 75 2.03 9.09 5.81
C ILE A 75 2.65 7.97 6.61
N THR A 76 2.16 6.75 6.43
CA THR A 76 2.66 5.59 7.16
C THR A 76 2.82 4.38 6.26
N CYS A 77 3.86 3.59 6.51
CA CYS A 77 4.12 2.34 5.83
C CYS A 77 4.43 1.25 6.84
N VAL A 78 3.82 0.08 6.69
CA VAL A 78 4.18 -1.13 7.42
C VAL A 78 4.70 -2.14 6.41
N LEU A 79 5.99 -2.45 6.50
CA LEU A 79 6.62 -3.46 5.65
C LEU A 79 6.40 -4.88 6.21
N PRO A 80 6.66 -5.93 5.40
CA PRO A 80 6.39 -7.32 5.82
C PRO A 80 7.07 -7.76 7.12
N GLU A 81 8.18 -7.11 7.51
CA GLU A 81 8.85 -7.35 8.79
C GLU A 81 8.11 -6.75 10.00
N GLY A 82 6.99 -6.06 9.78
CA GLY A 82 6.12 -5.54 10.83
C GLY A 82 6.55 -4.20 11.43
N HIS A 83 7.62 -3.58 10.96
CA HIS A 83 8.02 -2.25 11.41
C HIS A 83 7.14 -1.16 10.78
N ARG A 84 6.57 -0.30 11.61
CA ARG A 84 5.88 0.90 11.16
C ARG A 84 6.89 2.00 10.89
N LEU A 85 6.81 2.58 9.71
CA LEU A 85 7.58 3.72 9.24
C LEU A 85 6.64 4.91 9.09
N SER A 86 7.07 6.10 9.52
CA SER A 86 6.26 7.33 9.48
C SER A 86 7.03 8.45 8.78
N GLY A 87 6.34 9.13 7.86
CA GLY A 87 6.92 10.19 7.06
C GLY A 87 7.93 9.72 6.01
N HIS A 88 8.28 10.64 5.12
CA HIS A 88 9.13 10.33 3.95
C HIS A 88 10.52 9.80 4.33
N ALA A 89 11.13 10.30 5.40
CA ALA A 89 12.50 9.92 5.77
C ALA A 89 12.59 8.45 6.21
N GLU A 90 11.68 7.99 7.05
CA GLU A 90 11.67 6.59 7.51
C GLU A 90 11.24 5.64 6.39
N ILE A 91 10.25 6.04 5.57
CA ILE A 91 9.80 5.24 4.41
C ILE A 91 10.95 5.09 3.42
N ARG A 92 11.71 6.15 3.13
CA ARG A 92 12.92 6.09 2.29
C ARG A 92 13.88 5.03 2.79
N GLN A 93 14.26 5.09 4.07
CA GLN A 93 15.19 4.14 4.67
C GLN A 93 14.66 2.70 4.61
N GLY A 94 13.35 2.52 4.80
CA GLY A 94 12.70 1.22 4.67
C GLY A 94 12.80 0.66 3.25
N LEU A 95 12.49 1.48 2.25
CA LEU A 95 12.57 1.12 0.84
C LEU A 95 14.01 0.85 0.39
N GLU A 96 14.97 1.67 0.83
CA GLU A 96 16.39 1.43 0.56
C GLU A 96 16.86 0.08 1.10
N ARG A 97 16.46 -0.30 2.32
CA ARG A 97 16.76 -1.61 2.88
C ARG A 97 16.07 -2.75 2.10
N LEU A 98 14.78 -2.58 1.81
CA LEU A 98 13.98 -3.57 1.09
C LEU A 98 14.57 -3.87 -0.29
N LEU A 99 14.91 -2.81 -1.04
CA LEU A 99 15.37 -2.91 -2.42
C LEU A 99 16.90 -3.02 -2.57
N SER A 100 17.66 -3.03 -1.45
CA SER A 100 19.13 -3.05 -1.49
C SER A 100 19.71 -4.27 -2.19
N LYS A 101 19.08 -5.43 -2.06
CA LYS A 101 19.60 -6.70 -2.53
C LYS A 101 19.12 -7.06 -3.94
N GLN A 102 17.81 -6.91 -4.19
CA GLN A 102 17.17 -7.41 -5.40
C GLN A 102 15.87 -6.66 -5.72
N PRO A 103 15.44 -6.66 -6.97
CA PRO A 103 14.12 -6.16 -7.34
C PRO A 103 13.01 -7.05 -6.75
N LEU A 104 11.81 -6.49 -6.65
CA LEU A 104 10.60 -7.22 -6.28
C LEU A 104 9.61 -7.12 -7.44
N PHE A 105 9.25 -8.27 -8.00
CA PHE A 105 8.20 -8.35 -9.00
C PHE A 105 6.92 -8.78 -8.31
N LEU A 106 5.94 -7.91 -8.27
CA LEU A 106 4.63 -8.16 -7.67
C LEU A 106 3.63 -8.50 -8.78
N GLU A 107 3.02 -9.67 -8.66
CA GLU A 107 1.96 -10.13 -9.55
C GLU A 107 0.66 -10.21 -8.77
N PRO A 108 -0.40 -9.42 -9.13
CA PRO A 108 -1.66 -9.45 -8.42
C PRO A 108 -2.41 -10.76 -8.66
N ILE A 109 -2.70 -11.49 -7.58
CA ILE A 109 -3.50 -12.73 -7.60
C ILE A 109 -4.96 -12.42 -7.32
N ALA A 110 -5.22 -11.54 -6.35
CA ALA A 110 -6.54 -11.06 -6.02
C ALA A 110 -6.48 -9.57 -5.70
N CYS A 111 -7.52 -8.84 -6.06
CA CYS A 111 -7.63 -7.41 -5.77
C CYS A 111 -9.09 -7.06 -5.51
N ILE A 112 -9.35 -6.43 -4.37
CA ILE A 112 -10.61 -5.76 -4.06
C ILE A 112 -10.30 -4.28 -3.91
N SER A 113 -11.00 -3.43 -4.67
CA SER A 113 -10.82 -1.98 -4.58
C SER A 113 -12.14 -1.29 -4.27
N HIS A 114 -12.07 -0.23 -3.48
CA HIS A 114 -13.18 0.64 -3.16
C HIS A 114 -12.74 2.08 -3.33
N THR A 115 -13.45 2.81 -4.21
CA THR A 115 -13.22 4.25 -4.41
C THR A 115 -14.43 5.02 -3.90
N ILE A 116 -14.17 5.97 -3.03
CA ILE A 116 -15.15 6.94 -2.50
C ILE A 116 -14.59 8.33 -2.72
N LEU A 117 -15.38 9.36 -2.49
CA LEU A 117 -15.02 10.75 -2.77
C LEU A 117 -13.61 11.12 -2.24
N GLY A 118 -12.64 11.23 -3.15
CA GLY A 118 -11.26 11.62 -2.84
C GLY A 118 -10.41 10.58 -2.11
N ALA A 119 -10.90 9.33 -1.92
CA ALA A 119 -10.14 8.25 -1.32
C ALA A 119 -10.35 6.93 -2.07
N ALA A 120 -9.30 6.11 -2.16
CA ALA A 120 -9.37 4.76 -2.69
C ALA A 120 -8.63 3.79 -1.76
N ILE A 121 -9.18 2.60 -1.62
CA ILE A 121 -8.58 1.53 -0.84
C ILE A 121 -8.41 0.34 -1.77
N TYR A 122 -7.20 -0.21 -1.81
CA TYR A 122 -6.88 -1.46 -2.48
C TYR A 122 -6.48 -2.47 -1.44
N ASP A 123 -7.12 -3.62 -1.48
CA ASP A 123 -6.77 -4.79 -0.69
C ASP A 123 -6.40 -5.90 -1.67
N THR A 124 -5.11 -6.22 -1.74
CA THR A 124 -4.56 -7.11 -2.76
C THR A 124 -3.78 -8.25 -2.15
N THR A 125 -3.83 -9.41 -2.82
CA THR A 125 -2.88 -10.49 -2.60
C THR A 125 -1.94 -10.53 -3.80
N GLU A 126 -0.64 -10.41 -3.53
CA GLU A 126 0.40 -10.35 -4.55
C GLU A 126 1.33 -11.54 -4.44
N ALA A 127 1.58 -12.25 -5.54
CA ALA A 127 2.68 -13.18 -5.64
C ALA A 127 3.99 -12.41 -5.81
N VAL A 128 5.01 -12.76 -5.03
CA VAL A 128 6.31 -12.09 -5.06
C VAL A 128 7.32 -12.96 -5.79
N HIS A 129 7.92 -12.40 -6.83
CA HIS A 129 9.03 -13.02 -7.56
C HIS A 129 10.28 -12.15 -7.41
N LEU A 130 11.44 -12.78 -7.34
CA LEU A 130 12.73 -12.12 -7.14
C LEU A 130 13.51 -11.95 -8.47
N ARG A 131 13.02 -12.58 -9.53
CA ARG A 131 13.55 -12.50 -10.90
C ARG A 131 12.40 -12.45 -11.89
N ALA A 132 12.60 -11.77 -13.00
CA ALA A 132 11.59 -11.60 -14.04
C ALA A 132 11.22 -12.92 -14.78
N ASP A 133 12.11 -13.90 -14.76
CA ASP A 133 11.93 -15.22 -15.41
C ASP A 133 11.47 -16.32 -14.44
N GLN A 134 11.17 -15.96 -13.21
CA GLN A 134 10.76 -16.90 -12.18
C GLN A 134 9.29 -17.30 -12.39
N ILE A 135 9.04 -18.62 -12.50
CA ILE A 135 7.69 -19.17 -12.71
C ILE A 135 6.94 -19.29 -11.38
N GLU A 136 7.62 -19.83 -10.35
CA GLU A 136 7.02 -19.99 -9.03
C GLU A 136 7.28 -18.76 -8.17
N SER A 137 6.27 -18.32 -7.42
CA SER A 137 6.44 -17.24 -6.47
C SER A 137 7.30 -17.66 -5.29
N GLU A 138 8.08 -16.75 -4.74
CA GLU A 138 8.86 -17.00 -3.53
C GLU A 138 7.97 -17.01 -2.28
N PHE A 139 6.99 -16.13 -2.24
CA PHE A 139 5.97 -16.03 -1.20
C PHE A 139 4.84 -15.11 -1.65
N PHE A 140 3.79 -15.03 -0.84
CA PHE A 140 2.67 -14.13 -1.09
C PHE A 140 2.63 -13.01 -0.05
N LEU A 141 2.16 -11.83 -0.48
CA LEU A 141 1.89 -10.68 0.38
C LEU A 141 0.41 -10.31 0.33
N ASN A 142 -0.17 -10.01 1.48
CA ASN A 142 -1.40 -9.26 1.58
C ASN A 142 -1.02 -7.79 1.75
N ILE A 143 -1.48 -6.95 0.83
CA ILE A 143 -1.15 -5.53 0.79
C ILE A 143 -2.43 -4.71 0.82
N THR A 144 -2.54 -3.81 1.78
CA THR A 144 -3.58 -2.78 1.80
C THR A 144 -2.94 -1.43 1.49
N LEU A 145 -3.44 -0.77 0.43
CA LEU A 145 -3.07 0.60 0.08
C LEU A 145 -4.25 1.53 0.34
N VAL A 146 -3.99 2.65 0.98
CA VAL A 146 -4.93 3.77 1.09
C VAL A 146 -4.38 4.93 0.30
N LEU A 147 -5.12 5.34 -0.72
CA LEU A 147 -4.78 6.46 -1.58
C LEU A 147 -5.72 7.63 -1.31
N LEU A 148 -5.18 8.83 -1.36
CA LEU A 148 -5.93 10.07 -1.29
C LEU A 148 -5.71 10.89 -2.55
N GLN A 149 -6.74 11.61 -2.96
CA GLN A 149 -6.70 12.54 -4.07
C GLN A 149 -6.58 13.97 -3.54
N ASP A 150 -5.56 14.66 -3.98
CA ASP A 150 -5.35 16.09 -3.73
C ASP A 150 -5.30 16.89 -5.05
N SER A 151 -4.88 18.14 -5.01
CA SER A 151 -4.71 19.01 -6.18
C SER A 151 -3.61 18.51 -7.16
N GLN A 152 -2.76 17.60 -6.72
CA GLN A 152 -1.67 17.00 -7.47
C GLN A 152 -1.98 15.56 -7.95
N GLY A 153 -3.24 15.13 -7.82
CA GLY A 153 -3.73 13.82 -8.21
C GLY A 153 -3.72 12.79 -7.07
N TRP A 154 -3.76 11.52 -7.44
CA TRP A 154 -3.79 10.43 -6.49
C TRP A 154 -2.40 10.13 -5.92
N ARG A 155 -2.33 9.87 -4.59
CA ARG A 155 -1.10 9.57 -3.86
C ARG A 155 -1.34 8.52 -2.77
N ILE A 156 -0.31 7.75 -2.41
CA ILE A 156 -0.37 6.81 -1.30
C ILE A 156 -0.29 7.58 0.02
N ALA A 157 -1.26 7.40 0.90
CA ALA A 157 -1.25 7.91 2.26
C ALA A 157 -0.85 6.83 3.28
N HIS A 158 -1.22 5.58 3.01
CA HIS A 158 -0.87 4.45 3.87
C HIS A 158 -0.66 3.19 3.04
N LEU A 159 0.33 2.40 3.45
CA LEU A 159 0.58 1.05 2.94
C LEU A 159 0.80 0.10 4.11
N HIS A 160 0.16 -1.05 4.05
CA HIS A 160 0.45 -2.17 4.95
C HIS A 160 0.67 -3.42 4.11
N ALA A 161 1.84 -4.00 4.23
CA ALA A 161 2.17 -5.28 3.62
C ALA A 161 2.51 -6.29 4.72
N SER A 162 1.95 -7.49 4.61
CA SER A 162 2.23 -8.63 5.49
C SER A 162 2.40 -9.90 4.67
N ARG A 163 3.21 -10.85 5.14
CA ARG A 163 3.27 -12.17 4.52
C ARG A 163 1.94 -12.89 4.67
N SER A 164 1.45 -13.48 3.59
CA SER A 164 0.31 -14.39 3.66
C SER A 164 0.78 -15.70 4.31
N THR A 165 -0.06 -16.23 5.20
CA THR A 165 0.14 -17.55 5.83
C THR A 165 -0.50 -18.67 5.02
N GLU A 166 -1.23 -18.33 3.95
CA GLU A 166 -1.87 -19.31 3.07
C GLU A 166 -0.85 -19.76 2.02
N ASP A 167 -0.21 -20.88 2.28
CA ASP A 167 0.77 -21.51 1.36
C ASP A 167 0.13 -22.11 0.10
N THR A 168 -1.21 -22.08 -0.03
CA THR A 168 -1.91 -22.62 -1.19
C THR A 168 -3.13 -21.79 -1.55
N PHE A 169 -3.02 -20.94 -2.56
CA PHE A 169 -4.17 -20.68 -3.40
C PHE A 169 -4.35 -21.91 -4.28
N ASP A 170 -5.21 -22.85 -3.85
CA ASP A 170 -5.69 -23.89 -4.76
C ASP A 170 -6.35 -23.16 -5.93
N ALA A 171 -5.74 -23.23 -7.09
CA ALA A 171 -6.37 -22.79 -8.32
C ALA A 171 -7.73 -23.47 -8.40
N PRO A 172 -8.84 -22.74 -8.72
CA PRO A 172 -10.16 -23.33 -8.74
C PRO A 172 -10.10 -24.56 -9.64
N SER A 173 -10.29 -25.74 -9.03
CA SER A 173 -10.34 -27.01 -9.75
C SER A 173 -11.44 -26.88 -10.79
N THR A 174 -11.07 -26.91 -12.06
CA THR A 174 -12.00 -26.99 -13.18
C THR A 174 -12.98 -28.11 -12.89
N PRO A 175 -14.30 -27.85 -12.89
CA PRO A 175 -15.27 -28.91 -12.67
C PRO A 175 -15.11 -29.93 -13.79
N HIS A 176 -14.71 -31.14 -13.43
CA HIS A 176 -14.70 -32.27 -14.35
C HIS A 176 -16.14 -32.45 -14.86
N GLY A 177 -16.32 -32.22 -16.18
CA GLY A 177 -17.58 -32.46 -16.84
C GLY A 177 -18.07 -33.87 -16.58
N LEU A 178 -19.30 -33.94 -16.08
CA LEU A 178 -20.07 -35.18 -16.04
C LEU A 178 -20.39 -35.62 -17.48
N HIS A 179 -19.94 -36.78 -17.85
CA HIS A 179 -20.36 -37.52 -19.03
C HIS A 179 -21.72 -38.13 -18.76
#